data_d056bbbcb01a0c47dafbf299cbd96fd9
#
_entry.id   d056bbbcb01a0c47dafbf299cbd96fd9
#
_cell.length_a   1.000
_cell.length_b   1.000
_cell.length_c   1.000
_cell.angle_alpha   90.00
_cell.angle_beta   90.00
_cell.angle_gamma   90.00
#
_symmetry.space_group_name_H-M   'P 1'
#
loop_
_entity.id
_entity.type
_entity.pdbx_description
1 polymer ?
#
loop_
_entity_poly.entity_id
_entity_poly.type
_entity_poly.pdbx_seq_one_letter_code
_entity_poly.pdbx_strand_id
1 'polypeptide(L)'
;EGREILIIGAGRIAARRARVLLPFGGRIRICALQREEELPKEMRRWILERQIRYESRRFSQELISGKEFLVFAATNDPEVNGEIARICQRKGILVNNASDAAQCDFFFPSIICEEEMVIGIAGDASNHKKVKELRKRIQNLPKGERRPK
;
A
#
# COMPACT_ATOMS: atom_id res chain seq x y z
N GLU A 1 -2.72 7.47 13.24
CA GLU A 1 -1.66 6.67 13.86
C GLU A 1 -2.25 5.41 14.49
N GLY A 2 -1.55 4.25 14.43
CA GLY A 2 -2.01 2.98 15.01
C GLY A 2 -3.20 2.30 14.34
N ARG A 3 -3.68 2.78 13.20
CA ARG A 3 -4.74 2.11 12.43
C ARG A 3 -4.20 0.85 11.75
N GLU A 4 -5.01 -0.21 11.77
CA GLU A 4 -4.65 -1.48 11.14
C GLU A 4 -4.84 -1.42 9.62
N ILE A 5 -3.80 -1.82 8.89
CA ILE A 5 -3.79 -1.89 7.44
C ILE A 5 -3.45 -3.31 7.03
N LEU A 6 -4.33 -3.95 6.27
CA LEU A 6 -4.11 -5.30 5.76
C LEU A 6 -3.76 -5.25 4.27
N ILE A 7 -2.66 -5.90 3.91
CA ILE A 7 -2.27 -6.11 2.51
C ILE A 7 -2.30 -7.60 2.22
N ILE A 8 -3.11 -8.02 1.27
CA ILE A 8 -3.23 -9.42 0.85
C ILE A 8 -2.48 -9.58 -0.47
N GLY A 9 -1.40 -10.35 -0.44
CA GLY A 9 -0.38 -10.45 -1.47
C GLY A 9 0.97 -9.87 -1.02
N ALA A 10 2.07 -10.39 -1.56
CA ALA A 10 3.44 -9.96 -1.19
C ALA A 10 4.32 -9.63 -2.42
N GLY A 11 3.69 -9.29 -3.54
CA GLY A 11 4.36 -8.87 -4.76
C GLY A 11 4.84 -7.42 -4.74
N ARG A 12 5.31 -6.94 -5.91
CA ARG A 12 5.81 -5.56 -6.09
C ARG A 12 4.79 -4.47 -5.72
N ILE A 13 3.50 -4.72 -5.94
CA ILE A 13 2.44 -3.76 -5.58
C ILE A 13 2.35 -3.67 -4.07
N ALA A 14 2.27 -4.81 -3.38
CA ALA A 14 2.22 -4.87 -1.92
C ALA A 14 3.42 -4.16 -1.27
N ALA A 15 4.65 -4.46 -1.74
CA ALA A 15 5.86 -3.80 -1.27
C ALA A 15 5.82 -2.27 -1.46
N ARG A 16 5.36 -1.81 -2.62
CA ARG A 16 5.21 -0.37 -2.90
C ARG A 16 4.20 0.29 -1.97
N ARG A 17 3.07 -0.37 -1.66
CA ARG A 17 2.06 0.15 -0.74
C ARG A 17 2.61 0.23 0.68
N ALA A 18 3.22 -0.85 1.16
CA ALA A 18 3.84 -0.86 2.49
C ALA A 18 4.89 0.23 2.65
N ARG A 19 5.81 0.39 1.68
CA ARG A 19 6.86 1.43 1.70
C ARG A 19 6.30 2.83 1.87
N VAL A 20 5.19 3.13 1.20
CA VAL A 20 4.56 4.45 1.27
C VAL A 20 3.81 4.65 2.59
N LEU A 21 3.24 3.60 3.16
CA LEU A 21 2.40 3.67 4.36
C LEU A 21 3.21 3.66 5.67
N LEU A 22 4.38 3.01 5.67
CA LEU A 22 5.24 2.90 6.86
C LEU A 22 5.55 4.26 7.54
N PRO A 23 5.91 5.33 6.81
CA PRO A 23 6.21 6.63 7.44
C PRO A 23 5.01 7.28 8.15
N PHE A 24 3.79 6.83 7.86
CA PHE A 24 2.56 7.38 8.48
C PHE A 24 2.12 6.64 9.75
N GLY A 25 2.94 5.72 10.27
CA GLY A 25 2.68 5.05 11.55
C GLY A 25 1.50 4.07 11.53
N GLY A 26 1.10 3.56 10.37
CA GLY A 26 0.09 2.51 10.25
C GLY A 26 0.63 1.16 10.73
N ARG A 27 -0.19 0.38 11.42
CA ARG A 27 0.14 -1.02 11.75
C ARG A 27 -0.13 -1.90 10.54
N ILE A 28 0.91 -2.25 9.79
CA ILE A 28 0.81 -2.99 8.54
C ILE A 28 0.92 -4.48 8.80
N ARG A 29 -0.11 -5.22 8.37
CA ARG A 29 -0.13 -6.68 8.33
C ARG A 29 -0.19 -7.12 6.87
N ILE A 30 0.74 -8.00 6.48
CA ILE A 30 0.80 -8.57 5.12
C ILE A 30 0.53 -10.06 5.21
N CYS A 31 -0.36 -10.56 4.35
CA CYS A 31 -0.68 -11.97 4.24
C CYS A 31 -0.47 -12.45 2.79
N ALA A 32 0.27 -13.52 2.60
CA ALA A 32 0.49 -14.14 1.29
C ALA A 32 0.92 -15.61 1.44
N LEU A 33 0.89 -16.35 0.31
CA LEU A 33 1.30 -17.77 0.30
C LEU A 33 2.82 -17.97 0.35
N GLN A 34 3.60 -16.98 -0.08
CA GLN A 34 5.05 -17.08 -0.13
C GLN A 34 5.61 -17.29 1.27
N ARG A 35 6.71 -18.06 1.37
CA ARG A 35 7.50 -18.13 2.59
C ARG A 35 8.30 -16.83 2.75
N GLU A 36 8.70 -16.49 3.96
CA GLU A 36 9.38 -15.22 4.24
C GLU A 36 10.67 -15.06 3.42
N GLU A 37 11.39 -16.15 3.18
CA GLU A 37 12.65 -16.17 2.41
C GLU A 37 12.43 -15.77 0.93
N GLU A 38 11.23 -15.99 0.40
CA GLU A 38 10.85 -15.70 -0.98
C GLU A 38 10.41 -14.24 -1.18
N LEU A 39 10.24 -13.50 -0.10
CA LEU A 39 9.80 -12.11 -0.14
C LEU A 39 10.88 -11.17 -0.68
N PRO A 40 10.48 -10.01 -1.25
CA PRO A 40 11.43 -8.95 -1.58
C PRO A 40 12.32 -8.59 -0.39
N LYS A 41 13.62 -8.32 -0.65
CA LYS A 41 14.61 -8.00 0.40
C LYS A 41 14.14 -6.91 1.36
N GLU A 42 13.48 -5.88 0.85
CA GLU A 42 12.96 -4.79 1.67
C GLU A 42 11.87 -5.24 2.63
N MET A 43 10.96 -6.15 2.19
CA MET A 43 9.91 -6.68 3.06
C MET A 43 10.50 -7.51 4.20
N ARG A 44 11.48 -8.38 3.90
CA ARG A 44 12.19 -9.17 4.91
C ARG A 44 12.86 -8.27 5.94
N ARG A 45 13.47 -7.16 5.50
CA ARG A 45 14.04 -6.17 6.41
C ARG A 45 12.97 -5.56 7.32
N TRP A 46 11.83 -5.14 6.78
CA TRP A 46 10.74 -4.58 7.59
C TRP A 46 10.16 -5.57 8.59
N ILE A 47 10.12 -6.87 8.27
CA ILE A 47 9.71 -7.92 9.20
C ILE A 47 10.74 -8.03 10.34
N LEU A 48 12.02 -8.11 10.01
CA LEU A 48 13.11 -8.20 10.99
C LEU A 48 13.13 -6.98 11.94
N GLU A 49 12.92 -5.78 11.39
CA GLU A 49 12.83 -4.52 12.13
C GLU A 49 11.47 -4.32 12.83
N ARG A 50 10.57 -5.30 12.77
CA ARG A 50 9.21 -5.25 13.34
C ARG A 50 8.35 -4.07 12.87
N GLN A 51 8.64 -3.56 11.69
CA GLN A 51 7.87 -2.48 11.06
C GLN A 51 6.58 -2.99 10.42
N ILE A 52 6.56 -4.26 10.00
CA ILE A 52 5.38 -4.95 9.48
C ILE A 52 5.22 -6.31 10.15
N ARG A 53 3.98 -6.79 10.20
CA ARG A 53 3.68 -8.17 10.57
C ARG A 53 3.40 -8.98 9.30
N TYR A 54 4.04 -10.13 9.15
CA TYR A 54 3.84 -11.03 8.02
C TYR A 54 3.20 -12.35 8.44
N GLU A 55 2.29 -12.85 7.62
CA GLU A 55 1.63 -14.14 7.81
C GLU A 55 1.71 -14.94 6.49
N SER A 56 2.50 -16.04 6.50
CA SER A 56 2.59 -16.96 5.37
C SER A 56 1.40 -17.91 5.38
N ARG A 57 0.30 -17.50 4.74
CA ARG A 57 -0.92 -18.30 4.64
C ARG A 57 -1.77 -17.91 3.43
N ARG A 58 -2.64 -18.84 3.00
CA ARG A 58 -3.64 -18.56 1.97
C ARG A 58 -4.67 -17.56 2.49
N PHE A 59 -5.20 -16.75 1.58
CA PHE A 59 -6.36 -15.92 1.87
C PHE A 59 -7.55 -16.76 2.30
N SER A 60 -8.21 -16.33 3.34
CA SER A 60 -9.54 -16.77 3.76
C SER A 60 -10.32 -15.57 4.31
N GLN A 61 -11.64 -15.65 4.32
CA GLN A 61 -12.51 -14.51 4.72
C GLN A 61 -12.26 -14.03 6.14
N GLU A 62 -11.83 -14.95 7.03
CA GLU A 62 -11.54 -14.68 8.44
C GLU A 62 -10.32 -13.77 8.62
N LEU A 63 -9.47 -13.63 7.59
CA LEU A 63 -8.36 -12.67 7.61
C LEU A 63 -8.83 -11.23 7.71
N ILE A 64 -10.00 -10.93 7.19
CA ILE A 64 -10.62 -9.61 7.26
C ILE A 64 -11.55 -9.58 8.45
N SER A 65 -11.00 -9.15 9.59
CA SER A 65 -11.70 -9.20 10.90
C SER A 65 -12.84 -8.17 11.03
N GLY A 66 -12.81 -7.10 10.25
CA GLY A 66 -13.71 -5.96 10.37
C GLY A 66 -13.12 -4.79 11.17
N LYS A 67 -11.90 -4.93 11.67
CA LYS A 67 -11.19 -3.89 12.45
C LYS A 67 -10.19 -3.11 11.60
N GLU A 68 -9.94 -3.57 10.38
CA GLU A 68 -9.01 -2.94 9.44
C GLU A 68 -9.57 -1.59 8.99
N PHE A 69 -8.71 -0.59 8.97
CA PHE A 69 -9.04 0.73 8.41
C PHE A 69 -8.95 0.71 6.87
N LEU A 70 -7.92 0.04 6.34
CA LEU A 70 -7.68 -0.12 4.91
C LEU A 70 -7.32 -1.55 4.58
N VAL A 71 -7.81 -2.05 3.44
CA VAL A 71 -7.40 -3.34 2.87
C VAL A 71 -6.89 -3.12 1.44
N PHE A 72 -5.74 -3.73 1.12
CA PHE A 72 -5.21 -3.79 -0.24
C PHE A 72 -5.28 -5.22 -0.75
N ALA A 73 -6.08 -5.44 -1.79
CA ALA A 73 -6.14 -6.69 -2.53
C ALA A 73 -5.08 -6.63 -3.64
N ALA A 74 -3.93 -7.27 -3.41
CA ALA A 74 -2.75 -7.19 -4.26
C ALA A 74 -2.13 -8.57 -4.55
N THR A 75 -2.97 -9.59 -4.66
CA THR A 75 -2.57 -10.93 -5.11
C THR A 75 -2.38 -10.95 -6.63
N ASN A 76 -1.84 -12.05 -7.16
CA ASN A 76 -1.74 -12.29 -8.60
C ASN A 76 -3.04 -12.85 -9.20
N ASP A 77 -4.04 -13.12 -8.37
CA ASP A 77 -5.32 -13.69 -8.77
C ASP A 77 -6.43 -12.61 -8.70
N PRO A 78 -6.96 -12.16 -9.87
CA PRO A 78 -8.02 -11.15 -9.92
C PRO A 78 -9.33 -11.60 -9.26
N GLU A 79 -9.64 -12.91 -9.26
CA GLU A 79 -10.86 -13.44 -8.64
C GLU A 79 -10.78 -13.32 -7.13
N VAL A 80 -9.63 -13.70 -6.55
CA VAL A 80 -9.34 -13.51 -5.11
C VAL A 80 -9.38 -12.03 -4.74
N ASN A 81 -8.79 -11.16 -5.56
CA ASN A 81 -8.83 -9.72 -5.31
C ASN A 81 -10.28 -9.18 -5.34
N GLY A 82 -11.09 -9.66 -6.26
CA GLY A 82 -12.53 -9.33 -6.34
C GLY A 82 -13.33 -9.84 -5.13
N GLU A 83 -13.00 -11.04 -4.62
CA GLU A 83 -13.62 -11.56 -3.40
C GLU A 83 -13.27 -10.70 -2.19
N ILE A 84 -11.99 -10.32 -2.03
CA ILE A 84 -11.53 -9.42 -0.97
C ILE A 84 -12.31 -8.10 -1.02
N ALA A 85 -12.44 -7.49 -2.20
CA ALA A 85 -13.17 -6.23 -2.37
C ALA A 85 -14.63 -6.35 -1.92
N ARG A 86 -15.33 -7.39 -2.35
CA ARG A 86 -16.73 -7.64 -1.94
C ARG A 86 -16.88 -7.85 -0.43
N ILE A 87 -15.93 -8.54 0.22
CA ILE A 87 -15.95 -8.71 1.67
C ILE A 87 -15.76 -7.38 2.37
N CYS A 88 -14.79 -6.57 1.94
CA CYS A 88 -14.54 -5.25 2.51
C CYS A 88 -15.74 -4.33 2.39
N GLN A 89 -16.37 -4.27 1.21
CA GLN A 89 -17.57 -3.47 0.97
C GLN A 89 -18.73 -3.87 1.90
N ARG A 90 -18.98 -5.18 2.08
CA ARG A 90 -20.00 -5.64 3.03
C ARG A 90 -19.71 -5.29 4.48
N LYS A 91 -18.42 -5.17 4.84
CA LYS A 91 -17.98 -4.82 6.21
C LYS A 91 -17.76 -3.31 6.41
N GLY A 92 -17.95 -2.48 5.39
CA GLY A 92 -17.71 -1.04 5.44
C GLY A 92 -16.23 -0.67 5.60
N ILE A 93 -15.31 -1.51 5.09
CA ILE A 93 -13.87 -1.31 5.14
C ILE A 93 -13.40 -0.76 3.80
N LEU A 94 -12.60 0.30 3.81
CA LEU A 94 -12.05 0.87 2.59
C LEU A 94 -11.10 -0.10 1.90
N VAL A 95 -11.32 -0.36 0.61
CA VAL A 95 -10.52 -1.30 -0.17
C VAL A 95 -9.90 -0.67 -1.43
N ASN A 96 -8.67 -1.07 -1.73
CA ASN A 96 -8.03 -0.83 -3.00
C ASN A 96 -7.73 -2.17 -3.68
N ASN A 97 -8.41 -2.46 -4.78
CA ASN A 97 -8.18 -3.64 -5.60
C ASN A 97 -7.13 -3.33 -6.68
N ALA A 98 -5.99 -4.00 -6.64
CA ALA A 98 -4.89 -3.78 -7.60
C ALA A 98 -5.20 -4.28 -9.02
N SER A 99 -6.21 -5.15 -9.18
CA SER A 99 -6.60 -5.74 -10.46
C SER A 99 -7.75 -5.00 -11.14
N ASP A 100 -8.57 -4.27 -10.38
CA ASP A 100 -9.78 -3.65 -10.90
C ASP A 100 -10.04 -2.29 -10.21
N ALA A 101 -9.92 -1.21 -10.98
CA ALA A 101 -10.14 0.14 -10.50
C ALA A 101 -11.61 0.41 -10.13
N ALA A 102 -12.58 -0.27 -10.77
CA ALA A 102 -14.00 -0.10 -10.48
C ALA A 102 -14.40 -0.66 -9.10
N GLN A 103 -13.58 -1.53 -8.53
CA GLN A 103 -13.76 -2.11 -7.20
C GLN A 103 -12.90 -1.42 -6.12
N CYS A 104 -12.41 -0.21 -6.40
CA CYS A 104 -11.64 0.57 -5.45
C CYS A 104 -12.49 1.66 -4.81
N ASP A 105 -12.48 1.77 -3.48
CA ASP A 105 -13.09 2.91 -2.77
C ASP A 105 -12.19 4.16 -2.83
N PHE A 106 -10.90 3.98 -3.12
CA PHE A 106 -9.93 5.08 -3.24
C PHE A 106 -8.77 4.74 -4.17
N PHE A 107 -8.17 5.77 -4.75
CA PHE A 107 -6.93 5.64 -5.51
C PHE A 107 -5.73 6.03 -4.66
N PHE A 108 -4.68 5.21 -4.76
CA PHE A 108 -3.47 5.45 -3.99
C PHE A 108 -2.56 6.44 -4.72
N PRO A 109 -2.33 7.64 -4.16
CA PRO A 109 -1.53 8.66 -4.82
C PRO A 109 -0.05 8.27 -4.91
N SER A 110 0.68 8.93 -5.80
CA SER A 110 2.14 8.92 -5.78
C SER A 110 2.61 9.90 -4.72
N ILE A 111 3.33 9.40 -3.71
CA ILE A 111 3.76 10.19 -2.56
C ILE A 111 5.24 10.59 -2.71
N ILE A 112 5.54 11.84 -2.40
CA ILE A 112 6.88 12.36 -2.19
C ILE A 112 6.94 12.85 -0.73
N CYS A 113 7.91 12.33 0.03
CA CYS A 113 8.20 12.81 1.38
C CYS A 113 9.46 13.66 1.32
N GLU A 114 9.37 14.90 1.76
CA GLU A 114 10.46 15.87 1.86
C GLU A 114 10.45 16.48 3.26
N GLU A 115 11.40 16.04 4.11
CA GLU A 115 11.54 16.53 5.49
C GLU A 115 10.20 16.52 6.26
N GLU A 116 9.62 17.70 6.50
CA GLU A 116 8.34 17.87 7.22
C GLU A 116 7.11 17.92 6.28
N MET A 117 7.31 17.81 4.96
CA MET A 117 6.24 17.92 3.96
C MET A 117 5.95 16.60 3.28
N VAL A 118 4.69 16.39 2.97
CA VAL A 118 4.23 15.27 2.15
C VAL A 118 3.45 15.81 0.96
N ILE A 119 3.88 15.43 -0.25
CA ILE A 119 3.20 15.81 -1.49
C ILE A 119 2.53 14.55 -2.05
N GLY A 120 1.22 14.57 -2.16
CA GLY A 120 0.42 13.54 -2.82
C GLY A 120 0.05 13.98 -4.25
N ILE A 121 0.38 13.16 -5.25
CA ILE A 121 0.03 13.39 -6.64
C ILE A 121 -0.95 12.32 -7.08
N ALA A 122 -2.20 12.69 -7.29
CA ALA A 122 -3.24 11.83 -7.85
C ALA A 122 -3.61 12.30 -9.26
N GLY A 123 -4.00 11.39 -10.10
CA GLY A 123 -4.57 11.63 -11.41
C GLY A 123 -5.72 10.65 -11.64
N ASP A 124 -6.45 10.82 -12.72
CA ASP A 124 -7.39 9.79 -13.14
C ASP A 124 -6.64 8.48 -13.49
N ALA A 125 -7.32 7.36 -13.45
CA ALA A 125 -6.74 6.04 -13.65
C ALA A 125 -6.05 5.90 -15.04
N SER A 126 -6.35 6.78 -15.98
CA SER A 126 -5.81 6.75 -17.38
C SER A 126 -4.43 7.40 -17.50
N ASN A 127 -3.99 8.20 -16.53
CA ASN A 127 -2.83 9.09 -16.66
C ASN A 127 -1.61 8.76 -15.77
N HIS A 128 -1.38 7.48 -15.48
CA HIS A 128 -0.21 7.04 -14.69
C HIS A 128 1.15 7.58 -15.20
N LYS A 129 1.30 7.75 -16.53
CA LYS A 129 2.52 8.29 -17.12
C LYS A 129 2.74 9.75 -16.72
N LYS A 130 1.70 10.58 -16.82
CA LYS A 130 1.76 12.00 -16.44
C LYS A 130 2.03 12.18 -14.94
N VAL A 131 1.41 11.38 -14.09
CA VAL A 131 1.67 11.39 -12.63
C VAL A 131 3.14 11.06 -12.34
N LYS A 132 3.70 10.04 -13.04
CA LYS A 132 5.11 9.67 -12.89
C LYS A 132 6.06 10.77 -13.37
N GLU A 133 5.75 11.41 -14.47
CA GLU A 133 6.55 12.53 -15.03
C GLU A 133 6.51 13.75 -14.11
N LEU A 134 5.32 14.12 -13.63
CA LEU A 134 5.17 15.23 -12.68
C LEU A 134 5.92 14.96 -11.39
N ARG A 135 5.83 13.74 -10.84
CA ARG A 135 6.61 13.33 -9.68
C ARG A 135 8.10 13.55 -9.87
N LYS A 136 8.65 13.09 -11.01
CA LYS A 136 10.07 13.27 -11.32
C LYS A 136 10.46 14.75 -11.40
N ARG A 137 9.61 15.58 -12.01
CA ARG A 137 9.85 17.03 -12.09
C ARG A 137 9.91 17.65 -10.72
N ILE A 138 8.96 17.34 -9.82
CA ILE A 138 8.94 17.85 -8.45
C ILE A 138 10.18 17.40 -7.69
N GLN A 139 10.56 16.11 -7.78
CA GLN A 139 11.75 15.58 -7.09
C GLN A 139 13.08 16.21 -7.58
N ASN A 140 13.11 16.74 -8.81
CA ASN A 140 14.28 17.37 -9.41
C ASN A 140 14.28 18.90 -9.24
N LEU A 141 13.29 19.48 -8.56
CA LEU A 141 13.33 20.91 -8.23
C LEU A 141 14.54 21.18 -7.32
N PRO A 142 15.23 22.34 -7.50
CA PRO A 142 16.30 22.75 -6.60
C PRO A 142 15.75 22.77 -5.17
N LYS A 143 16.40 22.07 -4.25
CA LYS A 143 16.11 22.20 -2.83
C LYS A 143 16.47 23.64 -2.47
N GLY A 144 15.46 24.42 -2.08
CA GLY A 144 15.67 25.82 -1.68
C GLY A 144 16.76 25.92 -0.61
N GLU A 145 17.57 26.96 -0.67
CA GLU A 145 18.59 27.24 0.34
C GLU A 145 17.90 27.31 1.72
N ARG A 146 18.36 26.45 2.62
CA ARG A 146 17.89 26.48 4.01
C ARG A 146 18.26 27.85 4.58
N ARG A 147 17.29 28.71 4.86
CA ARG A 147 17.57 29.88 5.68
C ARG A 147 17.94 29.37 7.07
N PRO A 148 19.14 29.64 7.57
CA PRO A 148 19.48 29.30 8.95
C PRO A 148 18.48 30.03 9.86
N LYS A 149 17.95 29.29 10.84
CA LYS A 149 17.13 29.84 11.93
C LYS A 149 18.05 30.63 12.88
#